data_5fbab18bddc8c37b798c3ef18d92ef20
#
_entry.id   5fbab18bddc8c37b798c3ef18d92ef20
#
_cell.length_a   1.000
_cell.length_b   1.000
_cell.length_c   1.000
_cell.angle_alpha   90.00
_cell.angle_beta   90.00
_cell.angle_gamma   90.00
#
_symmetry.space_group_name_H-M   'P 1'
#
loop_
_entity.id
_entity.type
_entity.pdbx_description
1 polymer ?
#
loop_
_entity_poly.entity_id
_entity_poly.type
_entity_poly.pdbx_seq_one_letter_code
_entity_poly.pdbx_strand_id
1 'polypeptide(L)'
;MKRKAIYPGSFDPPTNGHLDLIERGSKIFDELIVAVLRNPEKDPLFSVNERRQMLESMTAGFDNVSVDTFHGLTVDYALRVEAQAILRGIRAISDYEYELQMALMNRKLQPGLETVFMMPAAKYSYLSSRLVREVAELGGPIDCLVPELVAQKLRERMEVANKFNDADVGAHELEVRAAERLNAERTAERKAKSRKRKS
;
A
#
# COMPACT_ATOMS: atom_id res chain seq x y z
N MET A 1 4.05 23.92 -26.46
CA MET A 1 3.49 22.60 -26.15
C MET A 1 3.52 22.43 -24.63
N LYS A 2 2.40 22.04 -23.97
CA LYS A 2 2.39 21.80 -22.53
C LYS A 2 3.10 20.48 -22.26
N ARG A 3 3.98 20.46 -21.25
CA ARG A 3 4.67 19.24 -20.79
C ARG A 3 3.78 18.53 -19.78
N LYS A 4 3.03 17.53 -20.24
CA LYS A 4 2.16 16.72 -19.39
C LYS A 4 2.86 15.41 -19.01
N ALA A 5 2.84 15.06 -17.75
CA ALA A 5 3.35 13.78 -17.25
C ALA A 5 2.31 13.05 -16.42
N ILE A 6 2.44 11.72 -16.38
CA ILE A 6 1.74 10.87 -15.41
C ILE A 6 2.73 10.38 -14.35
N TYR A 7 2.29 10.29 -13.10
CA TYR A 7 3.02 9.62 -12.03
C TYR A 7 2.20 8.40 -11.58
N PRO A 8 2.42 7.23 -12.20
CA PRO A 8 1.67 6.02 -11.90
C PRO A 8 2.23 5.30 -10.69
N GLY A 9 1.33 4.76 -9.83
CA GLY A 9 1.72 3.97 -8.67
C GLY A 9 0.53 3.29 -8.00
N SER A 10 0.82 2.37 -7.07
CA SER A 10 -0.21 1.77 -6.22
C SER A 10 -0.65 2.70 -5.09
N PHE A 11 0.28 3.48 -4.52
CA PHE A 11 0.04 4.43 -3.43
C PHE A 11 -0.74 3.82 -2.26
N ASP A 12 -0.28 2.69 -1.77
CA ASP A 12 -0.98 1.88 -0.77
C ASP A 12 -0.15 1.67 0.52
N PRO A 13 -0.11 2.68 1.41
CA PRO A 13 -0.66 4.03 1.28
C PRO A 13 0.28 5.01 0.55
N PRO A 14 -0.18 6.25 0.24
CA PRO A 14 0.69 7.35 -0.12
C PRO A 14 1.66 7.68 1.02
N THR A 15 2.88 8.15 0.69
CA THR A 15 3.94 8.46 1.67
C THR A 15 4.50 9.86 1.45
N ASN A 16 5.26 10.37 2.42
CA ASN A 16 5.98 11.65 2.26
C ASN A 16 7.00 11.61 1.12
N GLY A 17 7.53 10.41 0.78
CA GLY A 17 8.36 10.24 -0.41
C GLY A 17 7.59 10.44 -1.72
N HIS A 18 6.33 10.00 -1.79
CA HIS A 18 5.48 10.29 -2.94
C HIS A 18 5.14 11.78 -3.03
N LEU A 19 4.83 12.42 -1.90
CA LEU A 19 4.54 13.86 -1.86
C LEU A 19 5.75 14.70 -2.31
N ASP A 20 6.97 14.37 -1.90
CA ASP A 20 8.21 15.02 -2.35
C ASP A 20 8.36 14.98 -3.88
N LEU A 21 8.10 13.81 -4.47
CA LEU A 21 8.17 13.66 -5.93
C LEU A 21 7.05 14.42 -6.65
N ILE A 22 5.85 14.45 -6.09
CA ILE A 22 4.71 15.20 -6.65
C ILE A 22 5.02 16.70 -6.61
N GLU A 23 5.45 17.23 -5.46
CA GLU A 23 5.80 18.64 -5.31
C GLU A 23 6.90 19.07 -6.30
N ARG A 24 7.93 18.26 -6.46
CA ARG A 24 9.03 18.57 -7.38
C ARG A 24 8.64 18.34 -8.83
N GLY A 25 7.85 17.34 -9.12
CA GLY A 25 7.29 17.06 -10.45
C GLY A 25 6.37 18.17 -10.91
N SER A 26 5.55 18.76 -10.02
CA SER A 26 4.68 19.88 -10.35
C SER A 26 5.45 21.15 -10.78
N LYS A 27 6.71 21.29 -10.36
CA LYS A 27 7.58 22.41 -10.78
C LYS A 27 8.26 22.16 -12.15
N ILE A 28 8.31 20.91 -12.62
CA ILE A 28 8.96 20.52 -13.88
C ILE A 28 7.95 20.43 -15.02
N PHE A 29 6.77 19.86 -14.73
CA PHE A 29 5.72 19.64 -15.71
C PHE A 29 4.64 20.71 -15.62
N ASP A 30 4.09 21.11 -16.76
CA ASP A 30 2.99 22.06 -16.82
C ASP A 30 1.66 21.42 -16.34
N GLU A 31 1.57 20.09 -16.41
CA GLU A 31 0.46 19.28 -15.89
C GLU A 31 1.02 17.93 -15.40
N LEU A 32 0.69 17.54 -14.17
CA LEU A 32 1.06 16.24 -13.58
C LEU A 32 -0.18 15.48 -13.12
N ILE A 33 -0.38 14.28 -13.66
CA ILE A 33 -1.47 13.40 -13.25
C ILE A 33 -0.91 12.31 -12.35
N VAL A 34 -1.28 12.31 -11.07
CA VAL A 34 -0.98 11.20 -10.14
C VAL A 34 -1.99 10.08 -10.40
N ALA A 35 -1.53 8.98 -10.97
CA ALA A 35 -2.40 7.93 -11.50
C ALA A 35 -2.37 6.67 -10.62
N VAL A 36 -3.46 6.40 -9.90
CA VAL A 36 -3.60 5.22 -9.04
C VAL A 36 -3.88 3.99 -9.89
N LEU A 37 -2.95 3.03 -9.88
CA LEU A 37 -3.13 1.76 -10.59
C LEU A 37 -4.12 0.86 -9.83
N ARG A 38 -5.14 0.41 -10.53
CA ARG A 38 -6.02 -0.68 -10.10
C ARG A 38 -5.38 -2.02 -10.45
N ASN A 39 -4.88 -2.74 -9.45
CA ASN A 39 -4.42 -4.11 -9.62
C ASN A 39 -5.38 -5.06 -8.88
N PRO A 40 -6.23 -5.81 -9.59
CA PRO A 40 -7.20 -6.72 -8.97
C PRO A 40 -6.56 -7.95 -8.30
N GLU A 41 -5.32 -8.31 -8.69
CA GLU A 41 -4.61 -9.49 -8.16
C GLU A 41 -3.90 -9.23 -6.82
N LYS A 42 -3.81 -7.97 -6.37
CA LYS A 42 -3.22 -7.61 -5.08
C LYS A 42 -4.33 -7.37 -4.07
N ASP A 43 -4.14 -7.88 -2.85
CA ASP A 43 -4.94 -7.51 -1.70
C ASP A 43 -4.40 -6.19 -1.11
N PRO A 44 -4.98 -5.05 -1.49
CA PRO A 44 -4.51 -3.75 -1.04
C PRO A 44 -5.05 -3.43 0.35
N LEU A 45 -4.25 -2.73 1.17
CA LEU A 45 -4.69 -2.25 2.48
C LEU A 45 -5.83 -1.23 2.36
N PHE A 46 -5.74 -0.35 1.35
CA PHE A 46 -6.76 0.64 1.05
C PHE A 46 -7.36 0.42 -0.33
N SER A 47 -8.67 0.57 -0.43
CA SER A 47 -9.37 0.55 -1.72
C SER A 47 -8.83 1.64 -2.66
N VAL A 48 -9.07 1.49 -3.96
CA VAL A 48 -8.67 2.50 -4.96
C VAL A 48 -9.24 3.88 -4.63
N ASN A 49 -10.49 3.94 -4.16
CA ASN A 49 -11.15 5.20 -3.81
C ASN A 49 -10.52 5.86 -2.59
N GLU A 50 -10.17 5.09 -1.55
CA GLU A 50 -9.47 5.64 -0.37
C GLU A 50 -8.11 6.19 -0.74
N ARG A 51 -7.32 5.46 -1.56
CA ARG A 51 -6.01 5.91 -2.03
C ARG A 51 -6.10 7.18 -2.87
N ARG A 52 -7.11 7.27 -3.75
CA ARG A 52 -7.41 8.45 -4.54
C ARG A 52 -7.74 9.65 -3.64
N GLN A 53 -8.65 9.49 -2.66
CA GLN A 53 -9.02 10.56 -1.72
C GLN A 53 -7.83 11.06 -0.89
N MET A 54 -6.97 10.14 -0.41
CA MET A 54 -5.74 10.52 0.29
C MET A 54 -4.82 11.36 -0.60
N LEU A 55 -4.63 10.97 -1.86
CA LEU A 55 -3.82 11.72 -2.82
C LEU A 55 -4.45 13.07 -3.18
N GLU A 56 -5.75 13.15 -3.41
CA GLU A 56 -6.47 14.40 -3.66
C GLU A 56 -6.27 15.39 -2.50
N SER A 57 -6.36 14.92 -1.27
CA SER A 57 -6.09 15.75 -0.09
C SER A 57 -4.64 16.22 -0.02
N MET A 58 -3.67 15.31 -0.31
CA MET A 58 -2.25 15.64 -0.30
C MET A 58 -1.85 16.66 -1.38
N THR A 59 -2.58 16.66 -2.48
CA THR A 59 -2.25 17.47 -3.67
C THR A 59 -3.12 18.71 -3.83
N ALA A 60 -4.04 18.96 -2.91
CA ALA A 60 -5.00 20.09 -2.99
C ALA A 60 -4.35 21.49 -3.10
N GLY A 61 -3.08 21.62 -2.71
CA GLY A 61 -2.31 22.87 -2.82
C GLY A 61 -1.56 23.06 -4.14
N PHE A 62 -1.68 22.14 -5.11
CA PHE A 62 -0.97 22.20 -6.39
C PHE A 62 -1.96 22.39 -7.54
N ASP A 63 -1.99 23.58 -8.13
CA ASP A 63 -2.95 23.94 -9.19
C ASP A 63 -2.82 23.12 -10.48
N ASN A 64 -1.64 22.56 -10.75
CA ASN A 64 -1.32 21.79 -11.95
C ASN A 64 -1.20 20.28 -11.71
N VAL A 65 -1.64 19.80 -10.53
CA VAL A 65 -1.66 18.38 -10.19
C VAL A 65 -3.11 17.87 -10.11
N SER A 66 -3.38 16.77 -10.78
CA SER A 66 -4.66 16.08 -10.68
C SER A 66 -4.46 14.61 -10.28
N VAL A 67 -5.50 13.99 -9.74
CA VAL A 67 -5.46 12.58 -9.33
C VAL A 67 -6.49 11.81 -10.16
N ASP A 68 -6.04 10.70 -10.76
CA ASP A 68 -6.91 9.81 -11.55
C ASP A 68 -6.64 8.34 -11.19
N THR A 69 -7.47 7.45 -11.71
CA THR A 69 -7.36 6.01 -11.53
C THR A 69 -7.34 5.31 -12.89
N PHE A 70 -6.52 4.29 -13.03
CA PHE A 70 -6.47 3.53 -14.28
C PHE A 70 -6.27 2.02 -14.04
N HIS A 71 -6.53 1.24 -15.09
CA HIS A 71 -6.23 -0.19 -15.17
C HIS A 71 -5.53 -0.50 -16.50
N GLY A 72 -4.87 -1.64 -16.59
CA GLY A 72 -4.15 -2.06 -17.79
C GLY A 72 -2.76 -1.46 -17.91
N LEU A 73 -2.27 -1.33 -19.12
CA LEU A 73 -0.90 -0.87 -19.36
C LEU A 73 -0.75 0.63 -19.10
N THR A 74 0.36 0.98 -18.46
CA THR A 74 0.70 2.39 -18.18
C THR A 74 0.83 3.22 -19.46
N VAL A 75 1.35 2.62 -20.53
CA VAL A 75 1.50 3.30 -21.83
C VAL A 75 0.15 3.64 -22.46
N ASP A 76 -0.83 2.73 -22.40
CA ASP A 76 -2.18 2.98 -22.94
C ASP A 76 -2.87 4.11 -22.18
N TYR A 77 -2.68 4.14 -20.85
CA TYR A 77 -3.19 5.23 -20.02
C TYR A 77 -2.52 6.56 -20.38
N ALA A 78 -1.18 6.57 -20.51
CA ALA A 78 -0.43 7.78 -20.87
C ALA A 78 -0.90 8.35 -22.21
N LEU A 79 -1.10 7.50 -23.21
CA LEU A 79 -1.63 7.90 -24.53
C LEU A 79 -3.04 8.50 -24.42
N ARG A 80 -3.92 7.86 -23.68
CA ARG A 80 -5.31 8.29 -23.48
C ARG A 80 -5.41 9.70 -22.87
N VAL A 81 -4.48 10.03 -21.96
CA VAL A 81 -4.44 11.35 -21.31
C VAL A 81 -3.47 12.33 -22.01
N GLU A 82 -2.91 11.93 -23.16
CA GLU A 82 -1.96 12.72 -23.95
C GLU A 82 -0.71 13.15 -23.18
N ALA A 83 -0.21 12.29 -22.29
CA ALA A 83 1.03 12.53 -21.57
C ALA A 83 2.26 12.24 -22.44
N GLN A 84 3.29 13.07 -22.32
CA GLN A 84 4.58 12.91 -23.01
C GLN A 84 5.63 12.22 -22.15
N ALA A 85 5.38 12.15 -20.82
CA ALA A 85 6.32 11.54 -19.89
C ALA A 85 5.65 10.71 -18.80
N ILE A 86 6.36 9.69 -18.34
CA ILE A 86 6.08 8.94 -17.13
C ILE A 86 7.09 9.35 -16.07
N LEU A 87 6.63 9.89 -14.95
CA LEU A 87 7.48 10.17 -13.80
C LEU A 87 7.60 8.89 -12.94
N ARG A 88 8.83 8.52 -12.56
CA ARG A 88 9.12 7.39 -11.68
C ARG A 88 10.10 7.79 -10.59
N GLY A 89 9.87 7.30 -9.36
CA GLY A 89 10.78 7.49 -8.25
C GLY A 89 11.79 6.37 -8.15
N ILE A 90 13.08 6.69 -8.05
CA ILE A 90 14.16 5.72 -7.74
C ILE A 90 14.72 6.05 -6.38
N ARG A 91 14.61 5.12 -5.42
CA ARG A 91 15.06 5.31 -4.02
C ARG A 91 16.39 4.65 -3.76
N ALA A 92 16.60 3.47 -4.33
CA ALA A 92 17.78 2.65 -4.12
C ALA A 92 18.20 1.97 -5.43
N ILE A 93 19.42 1.44 -5.43
CA ILE A 93 19.95 0.68 -6.58
C ILE A 93 19.07 -0.53 -6.91
N SER A 94 18.48 -1.16 -5.91
CA SER A 94 17.52 -2.28 -6.10
C SER A 94 16.25 -1.91 -6.88
N ASP A 95 15.81 -0.66 -6.81
CA ASP A 95 14.66 -0.19 -7.60
C ASP A 95 15.07 0.02 -9.06
N TYR A 96 16.33 0.41 -9.30
CA TYR A 96 16.82 0.85 -10.60
C TYR A 96 16.67 -0.19 -11.70
N GLU A 97 17.05 -1.44 -11.43
CA GLU A 97 17.00 -2.51 -12.44
C GLU A 97 15.58 -2.75 -12.94
N TYR A 98 14.63 -2.85 -12.02
CA TYR A 98 13.22 -3.04 -12.36
C TYR A 98 12.65 -1.82 -13.11
N GLU A 99 12.91 -0.61 -12.61
CA GLU A 99 12.42 0.62 -13.22
C GLU A 99 13.04 0.84 -14.62
N LEU A 100 14.32 0.50 -14.81
CA LEU A 100 14.97 0.53 -16.12
C LEU A 100 14.31 -0.44 -17.10
N GLN A 101 14.06 -1.68 -16.68
CA GLN A 101 13.37 -2.68 -17.51
C GLN A 101 11.98 -2.18 -17.93
N MET A 102 11.23 -1.62 -16.98
CA MET A 102 9.91 -1.05 -17.26
C MET A 102 9.99 0.14 -18.23
N ALA A 103 10.96 1.03 -18.07
CA ALA A 103 11.16 2.16 -18.97
C ALA A 103 11.51 1.72 -20.40
N LEU A 104 12.39 0.74 -20.54
CA LEU A 104 12.75 0.16 -21.85
C LEU A 104 11.55 -0.53 -22.51
N MET A 105 10.74 -1.25 -21.73
CA MET A 105 9.51 -1.88 -22.22
C MET A 105 8.49 -0.80 -22.65
N ASN A 106 8.26 0.22 -21.83
CA ASN A 106 7.36 1.33 -22.17
C ASN A 106 7.80 2.03 -23.46
N ARG A 107 9.10 2.31 -23.63
CA ARG A 107 9.65 2.90 -24.87
C ARG A 107 9.49 1.97 -26.08
N LYS A 108 9.61 0.65 -25.88
CA LYS A 108 9.38 -0.33 -26.95
C LYS A 108 7.94 -0.34 -27.41
N LEU A 109 6.99 -0.24 -26.47
CA LEU A 109 5.55 -0.21 -26.76
C LEU A 109 5.12 1.14 -27.34
N GLN A 110 5.69 2.25 -26.86
CA GLN A 110 5.36 3.60 -27.28
C GLN A 110 6.65 4.46 -27.37
N PRO A 111 7.28 4.55 -28.56
CA PRO A 111 8.56 5.24 -28.73
C PRO A 111 8.54 6.75 -28.43
N GLY A 112 7.36 7.39 -28.50
CA GLY A 112 7.19 8.82 -28.20
C GLY A 112 6.97 9.16 -26.74
N LEU A 113 6.92 8.14 -25.84
CA LEU A 113 6.68 8.32 -24.41
C LEU A 113 7.99 8.16 -23.63
N GLU A 114 8.45 9.21 -22.98
CA GLU A 114 9.69 9.19 -22.19
C GLU A 114 9.44 8.84 -20.73
N THR A 115 10.42 8.19 -20.09
CA THR A 115 10.41 7.95 -18.64
C THR A 115 11.42 8.87 -17.97
N VAL A 116 10.94 9.65 -17.01
CA VAL A 116 11.74 10.57 -16.20
C VAL A 116 11.92 9.99 -14.81
N PHE A 117 13.16 9.70 -14.44
CA PHE A 117 13.50 9.24 -13.12
C PHE A 117 13.83 10.39 -12.18
N MET A 118 13.21 10.41 -11.01
CA MET A 118 13.50 11.36 -9.95
C MET A 118 13.90 10.63 -8.67
N MET A 119 14.98 11.09 -8.05
CA MET A 119 15.36 10.59 -6.72
C MET A 119 14.60 11.41 -5.66
N PRO A 120 13.94 10.76 -4.69
CA PRO A 120 13.36 11.47 -3.57
C PRO A 120 14.43 12.14 -2.72
N ALA A 121 14.04 13.11 -1.90
CA ALA A 121 14.94 13.71 -0.92
C ALA A 121 15.58 12.64 -0.03
N ALA A 122 16.84 12.82 0.38
CA ALA A 122 17.63 11.81 1.12
C ALA A 122 16.89 11.26 2.33
N LYS A 123 16.15 12.10 3.05
CA LYS A 123 15.35 11.72 4.22
C LYS A 123 14.18 10.76 3.90
N TYR A 124 13.84 10.58 2.62
CA TYR A 124 12.77 9.68 2.16
C TYR A 124 13.30 8.53 1.30
N SER A 125 14.62 8.41 1.12
CA SER A 125 15.22 7.40 0.24
C SER A 125 14.97 5.95 0.69
N TYR A 126 14.76 5.72 1.98
CA TYR A 126 14.43 4.41 2.55
C TYR A 126 12.92 4.12 2.59
N LEU A 127 12.08 5.14 2.32
CA LEU A 127 10.65 5.08 2.56
C LEU A 127 9.90 4.33 1.45
N SER A 128 9.10 3.34 1.84
CA SER A 128 8.17 2.64 0.93
C SER A 128 6.82 2.45 1.59
N SER A 129 5.75 2.31 0.77
CA SER A 129 4.43 1.97 1.29
C SER A 129 4.43 0.65 2.06
N ARG A 130 5.22 -0.34 1.62
CA ARG A 130 5.37 -1.62 2.32
C ARG A 130 5.95 -1.43 3.72
N LEU A 131 7.06 -0.68 3.83
CA LEU A 131 7.69 -0.41 5.12
C LEU A 131 6.76 0.36 6.06
N VAL A 132 6.03 1.35 5.52
CA VAL A 132 5.04 2.11 6.31
C VAL A 132 3.95 1.20 6.87
N ARG A 133 3.43 0.27 6.08
CA ARG A 133 2.44 -0.71 6.54
C ARG A 133 3.00 -1.58 7.65
N GLU A 134 4.18 -2.15 7.44
CA GLU A 134 4.85 -3.00 8.42
C GLU A 134 5.07 -2.27 9.77
N VAL A 135 5.53 -1.02 9.72
CA VAL A 135 5.68 -0.19 10.93
C VAL A 135 4.33 0.07 11.61
N ALA A 136 3.28 0.35 10.83
CA ALA A 136 1.94 0.60 11.37
C ALA A 136 1.32 -0.66 11.99
N GLU A 137 1.47 -1.82 11.36
CA GLU A 137 1.01 -3.13 11.84
C GLU A 137 1.65 -3.50 13.18
N LEU A 138 2.91 -3.12 13.38
CA LEU A 138 3.66 -3.34 14.62
C LEU A 138 3.44 -2.21 15.67
N GLY A 139 2.55 -1.26 15.42
CA GLY A 139 2.25 -0.16 16.33
C GLY A 139 3.34 0.90 16.43
N GLY A 140 4.27 0.95 15.47
CA GLY A 140 5.35 1.92 15.44
C GLY A 140 4.91 3.33 15.02
N PRO A 141 5.74 4.37 15.25
CA PRO A 141 5.43 5.75 14.89
C PRO A 141 5.49 5.94 13.36
N ILE A 142 4.42 6.48 12.79
CA ILE A 142 4.27 6.70 11.34
C ILE A 142 4.14 8.16 10.93
N ASP A 143 4.05 9.10 11.89
CA ASP A 143 3.75 10.52 11.64
C ASP A 143 4.79 11.23 10.75
N CYS A 144 6.06 10.83 10.83
CA CYS A 144 7.11 11.37 9.96
C CYS A 144 7.21 10.69 8.59
N LEU A 145 6.50 9.57 8.38
CA LEU A 145 6.59 8.73 7.18
C LEU A 145 5.51 9.07 6.14
N VAL A 146 4.36 9.54 6.61
CA VAL A 146 3.18 9.83 5.79
C VAL A 146 2.55 11.16 6.18
N PRO A 147 1.74 11.79 5.30
CA PRO A 147 0.91 12.92 5.67
C PRO A 147 -0.11 12.56 6.77
N GLU A 148 -0.54 13.57 7.53
CA GLU A 148 -1.38 13.38 8.73
C GLU A 148 -2.68 12.61 8.45
N LEU A 149 -3.41 12.95 7.39
CA LEU A 149 -4.62 12.23 6.99
C LEU A 149 -4.34 10.73 6.72
N VAL A 150 -3.20 10.43 6.11
CA VAL A 150 -2.80 9.03 5.85
C VAL A 150 -2.45 8.32 7.14
N ALA A 151 -1.75 8.99 8.07
CA ALA A 151 -1.45 8.45 9.40
C ALA A 151 -2.72 8.13 10.19
N GLN A 152 -3.70 9.03 10.17
CA GLN A 152 -5.00 8.80 10.79
C GLN A 152 -5.69 7.55 10.20
N LYS A 153 -5.80 7.47 8.87
CA LYS A 153 -6.44 6.32 8.21
C LYS A 153 -5.72 5.00 8.44
N LEU A 154 -4.39 5.03 8.54
CA LEU A 154 -3.60 3.84 8.91
C LEU A 154 -3.93 3.38 10.34
N ARG A 155 -3.97 4.28 11.31
CA ARG A 155 -4.32 3.94 12.71
C ARG A 155 -5.73 3.34 12.78
N GLU A 156 -6.73 3.99 12.17
CA GLU A 156 -8.10 3.48 12.09
C GLU A 156 -8.14 2.06 11.52
N ARG A 157 -7.38 1.79 10.45
CA ARG A 157 -7.33 0.48 9.80
C ARG A 157 -6.68 -0.58 10.68
N MET A 158 -5.59 -0.24 11.39
CA MET A 158 -4.89 -1.17 12.27
C MET A 158 -5.68 -1.47 13.54
N GLU A 159 -6.39 -0.50 14.11
CA GLU A 159 -7.28 -0.71 15.25
C GLU A 159 -8.41 -1.71 14.92
N VAL A 160 -8.98 -1.61 13.73
CA VAL A 160 -10.00 -2.55 13.25
C VAL A 160 -9.39 -3.94 13.09
N ALA A 161 -8.24 -4.07 12.46
CA ALA A 161 -7.55 -5.35 12.25
C ALA A 161 -7.19 -6.02 13.59
N ASN A 162 -6.68 -5.26 14.56
CA ASN A 162 -6.34 -5.79 15.89
C ASN A 162 -7.56 -6.29 16.66
N LYS A 163 -8.69 -5.59 16.59
CA LYS A 163 -9.93 -6.04 17.22
C LYS A 163 -10.44 -7.37 16.65
N PHE A 164 -10.26 -7.61 15.37
CA PHE A 164 -10.62 -8.90 14.76
C PHE A 164 -9.66 -10.02 15.18
N ASN A 165 -8.36 -9.74 15.21
CA ASN A 165 -7.35 -10.71 15.64
C ASN A 165 -7.52 -11.11 17.13
N ASP A 166 -7.80 -10.14 18.02
CA ASP A 166 -8.05 -10.41 19.44
C ASP A 166 -9.33 -11.24 19.65
N ALA A 167 -10.36 -11.01 18.85
CA ALA A 167 -11.58 -11.80 18.89
C ALA A 167 -11.37 -13.26 18.43
N ASP A 168 -10.54 -13.45 17.40
CA ASP A 168 -10.22 -14.78 16.85
C ASP A 168 -9.33 -15.59 17.80
N VAL A 169 -8.33 -14.95 18.42
CA VAL A 169 -7.49 -15.55 19.46
C VAL A 169 -8.33 -15.94 20.67
N GLY A 170 -9.25 -15.09 21.13
CA GLY A 170 -10.16 -15.38 22.22
C GLY A 170 -11.10 -16.55 21.92
N ALA A 171 -11.61 -16.68 20.70
CA ALA A 171 -12.44 -17.80 20.27
C ALA A 171 -11.66 -19.12 20.26
N HIS A 172 -10.43 -19.11 19.74
CA HIS A 172 -9.56 -20.28 19.72
C HIS A 172 -9.17 -20.75 21.13
N GLU A 173 -8.84 -19.82 22.04
CA GLU A 173 -8.57 -20.18 23.46
C GLU A 173 -9.79 -20.80 24.16
N LEU A 174 -11.00 -20.32 23.86
CA LEU A 174 -12.23 -20.91 24.41
C LEU A 174 -12.48 -22.32 23.88
N GLU A 175 -12.24 -22.57 22.60
CA GLU A 175 -12.34 -23.90 21.99
C GLU A 175 -11.33 -24.89 22.59
N VAL A 176 -10.08 -24.48 22.77
CA VAL A 176 -9.03 -25.30 23.39
C VAL A 176 -9.41 -25.66 24.83
N ARG A 177 -9.85 -24.70 25.63
CA ARG A 177 -10.31 -24.93 27.02
C ARG A 177 -11.53 -25.85 27.09
N ALA A 178 -12.46 -25.70 26.14
CA ALA A 178 -13.62 -26.61 26.06
C ALA A 178 -13.22 -28.04 25.72
N ALA A 179 -12.29 -28.25 24.78
CA ALA A 179 -11.75 -29.54 24.42
C ALA A 179 -10.98 -30.19 25.57
N GLU A 180 -10.20 -29.43 26.34
CA GLU A 180 -9.49 -29.95 27.53
C GLU A 180 -10.45 -30.40 28.63
N ARG A 181 -11.53 -29.63 28.90
CA ARG A 181 -12.57 -30.03 29.86
C ARG A 181 -13.24 -31.35 29.46
N LEU A 182 -13.63 -31.48 28.20
CA LEU A 182 -14.27 -32.68 27.66
C LEU A 182 -13.36 -33.92 27.79
N ASN A 183 -12.07 -33.73 27.57
CA ASN A 183 -11.07 -34.80 27.68
C ASN A 183 -10.82 -35.22 29.15
N ALA A 184 -10.83 -34.25 30.07
CA ALA A 184 -10.74 -34.51 31.51
C ALA A 184 -11.95 -35.28 32.01
N GLU A 185 -13.18 -34.94 31.62
CA GLU A 185 -14.41 -35.64 31.96
C GLU A 185 -14.41 -37.08 31.44
N ARG A 186 -14.05 -37.30 30.17
CA ARG A 186 -13.91 -38.66 29.59
C ARG A 186 -12.88 -39.50 30.32
N THR A 187 -11.79 -38.89 30.77
CA THR A 187 -10.74 -39.57 31.50
C THR A 187 -11.22 -39.96 32.93
N ALA A 188 -11.97 -39.07 33.59
CA ALA A 188 -12.59 -39.35 34.89
C ALA A 188 -13.63 -40.48 34.82
N GLU A 189 -14.49 -40.47 33.79
CA GLU A 189 -15.47 -41.56 33.56
C GLU A 189 -14.80 -42.90 33.30
N ARG A 190 -13.72 -42.93 32.49
CA ARG A 190 -12.95 -44.17 32.25
C ARG A 190 -12.34 -44.72 33.54
N LYS A 191 -11.79 -43.86 34.40
CA LYS A 191 -11.24 -44.25 35.70
C LYS A 191 -12.34 -44.76 36.64
N ALA A 192 -13.52 -44.13 36.67
CA ALA A 192 -14.66 -44.58 37.49
C ALA A 192 -15.20 -45.96 37.03
N LYS A 193 -15.34 -46.16 35.71
CA LYS A 193 -15.75 -47.47 35.14
C LYS A 193 -14.74 -48.59 35.41
N SER A 194 -13.44 -48.30 35.39
CA SER A 194 -12.37 -49.25 35.71
C SER A 194 -12.38 -49.67 37.20
N ARG A 195 -12.70 -48.75 38.12
CA ARG A 195 -12.82 -49.06 39.55
C ARG A 195 -14.02 -49.96 39.87
N LYS A 196 -15.17 -49.75 39.19
CA LYS A 196 -16.38 -50.58 39.36
C LYS A 196 -16.25 -52.00 38.80
N ARG A 197 -15.29 -52.29 37.94
CA ARG A 197 -15.02 -53.64 37.40
C ARG A 197 -14.04 -54.49 38.25
N LYS A 198 -13.36 -53.85 39.22
CA LYS A 198 -12.39 -54.53 40.11
C LYS A 198 -12.94 -54.77 41.53
N SER A 199 -14.16 -54.38 41.79
CA SER A 199 -14.95 -54.67 43.00
C SER A 199 -16.05 -55.73 42.71
#